data_b408adf6196f715b6066257d17b43cf7
#
_entry.id   b408adf6196f715b6066257d17b43cf7
#
_cell.length_a   1.000
_cell.length_b   1.000
_cell.length_c   1.000
_cell.angle_alpha   90.00
_cell.angle_beta   90.00
_cell.angle_gamma   90.00
#
_symmetry.space_group_name_H-M   'P 1'
#
loop_
_entity.id
_entity.type
_entity.pdbx_description
1 polymer ?
#
loop_
_entity_poly.entity_id
_entity_poly.type
_entity_poly.pdbx_seq_one_letter_code
_entity_poly.pdbx_strand_id
1 'polypeptide(L)'
;MVRDTFRQSLHTKLFWVMLGVTVLCTAFCASIHVKGGPSVAPGDPLYTLPKQEAHKEGGEDEVTKDGVQIKDGEISFGFGAVKSPIGKTKEDSVKFVQIWIAGVVADSLGVLLALIWTAGFLPTFLEPSSATVLLAKPAPRWAILLGKYLGVVGFVIVQAVMFVGGTWLALGFATNVWNPSYWLAVPLLVVNFAIFYSVSTFIAVCTRSTVAAAFGTLLFWVLAWAMNYTHHHLAAFPVQGLGGMSHYLLEVGYWFLPKPFDMSGIFFEAMGGQGFFSEAGELSILKSRGQFHPEASVAASAGFAVVTLASAAYELHTTDY
;
A
#
# COMPACT_ATOMS: atom_id res chain seq x y z
N MET A 1 8.74 -6.86 26.15
CA MET A 1 9.11 -6.39 24.81
C MET A 1 7.93 -5.82 24.04
N VAL A 2 6.92 -6.59 23.65
CA VAL A 2 5.75 -6.03 22.91
C VAL A 2 5.09 -4.87 23.68
N ARG A 3 4.83 -5.03 24.97
CA ARG A 3 4.24 -4.00 25.84
C ARG A 3 5.10 -2.73 25.92
N ASP A 4 6.43 -2.89 25.92
CA ASP A 4 7.36 -1.76 25.99
C ASP A 4 7.42 -1.02 24.64
N THR A 5 7.39 -1.76 23.52
CA THR A 5 7.28 -1.17 22.17
C THR A 5 5.98 -0.38 22.04
N PHE A 6 4.87 -0.90 22.56
CA PHE A 6 3.58 -0.20 22.56
C PHE A 6 3.61 1.09 23.37
N ARG A 7 4.20 1.07 24.59
CA ARG A 7 4.37 2.28 25.40
C ARG A 7 5.29 3.30 24.73
N GLN A 8 6.41 2.85 24.19
CA GLN A 8 7.34 3.70 23.45
C GLN A 8 6.66 4.36 22.26
N SER A 9 5.84 3.61 21.51
CA SER A 9 5.09 4.12 20.36
C SER A 9 4.10 5.22 20.73
N LEU A 10 3.34 5.04 21.82
CA LEU A 10 2.37 6.03 22.29
C LEU A 10 3.00 7.35 22.76
N HIS A 11 4.26 7.30 23.26
CA HIS A 11 5.00 8.49 23.69
C HIS A 11 5.67 9.24 22.55
N THR A 12 5.75 8.66 21.35
CA THR A 12 6.35 9.33 20.19
C THR A 12 5.37 10.32 19.56
N LYS A 13 5.84 11.54 19.26
CA LYS A 13 5.03 12.57 18.56
C LYS A 13 4.53 12.07 17.20
N LEU A 14 5.31 11.21 16.53
CA LEU A 14 4.97 10.67 15.22
C LEU A 14 3.75 9.72 15.24
N PHE A 15 3.48 9.04 16.36
CA PHE A 15 2.24 8.28 16.54
C PHE A 15 1.01 9.19 16.39
N TRP A 16 1.03 10.34 17.05
CA TRP A 16 -0.06 11.30 16.98
C TRP A 16 -0.22 11.90 15.58
N VAL A 17 0.89 12.07 14.84
CA VAL A 17 0.85 12.49 13.43
C VAL A 17 0.15 11.41 12.58
N MET A 18 0.52 10.14 12.72
CA MET A 18 -0.11 9.02 12.01
C MET A 18 -1.60 8.89 12.35
N LEU A 19 -1.93 9.06 13.63
CA LEU A 19 -3.33 9.09 14.07
C LEU A 19 -4.08 10.28 13.47
N GLY A 20 -3.46 11.46 13.47
CA GLY A 20 -4.01 12.67 12.85
C GLY A 20 -4.29 12.47 11.34
N VAL A 21 -3.37 11.87 10.60
CA VAL A 21 -3.56 11.52 9.19
C VAL A 21 -4.73 10.53 9.03
N THR A 22 -4.82 9.53 9.90
CA THR A 22 -5.94 8.57 9.88
C THR A 22 -7.28 9.27 10.10
N VAL A 23 -7.36 10.15 11.09
CA VAL A 23 -8.58 10.94 11.37
C VAL A 23 -8.92 11.85 10.21
N LEU A 24 -7.93 12.52 9.60
CA LEU A 24 -8.13 13.39 8.45
C LEU A 24 -8.64 12.62 7.23
N CYS A 25 -8.05 11.47 6.91
CA CYS A 25 -8.53 10.61 5.84
C CYS A 25 -9.93 10.06 6.11
N THR A 26 -10.22 9.69 7.36
CA THR A 26 -11.56 9.23 7.77
C THR A 26 -12.60 10.35 7.62
N ALA A 27 -12.27 11.58 8.06
CA ALA A 27 -13.13 12.75 7.89
C ALA A 27 -13.33 13.10 6.42
N PHE A 28 -12.28 12.99 5.61
CA PHE A 28 -12.40 13.16 4.15
C PHE A 28 -13.36 12.14 3.56
N CYS A 29 -13.24 10.85 3.92
CA CYS A 29 -14.16 9.79 3.49
C CYS A 29 -15.61 10.06 3.93
N ALA A 30 -15.82 10.56 5.15
CA ALA A 30 -17.15 10.92 5.65
C ALA A 30 -17.77 12.11 4.89
N SER A 31 -16.95 12.95 4.26
CA SER A 31 -17.41 14.07 3.44
C SER A 31 -17.86 13.68 2.02
N ILE A 32 -17.64 12.43 1.63
CA ILE A 32 -17.97 11.94 0.28
C ILE A 32 -19.43 11.51 0.24
N HIS A 33 -20.20 12.10 -0.66
CA HIS A 33 -21.59 11.72 -0.89
C HIS A 33 -21.76 11.36 -2.37
N VAL A 34 -22.49 10.28 -2.62
CA VAL A 34 -22.83 9.83 -3.96
C VAL A 34 -24.34 9.93 -4.13
N LYS A 35 -24.80 10.77 -5.05
CA LYS A 35 -26.21 10.93 -5.40
C LYS A 35 -26.45 10.48 -6.82
N GLY A 36 -27.54 9.73 -7.02
CA GLY A 36 -27.89 9.22 -8.34
C GLY A 36 -26.99 8.08 -8.81
N GLY A 37 -27.08 7.76 -10.08
CA GLY A 37 -26.43 6.62 -10.70
C GLY A 37 -27.28 5.34 -10.61
N PRO A 38 -27.27 4.49 -11.62
CA PRO A 38 -27.97 3.22 -11.59
C PRO A 38 -27.30 2.30 -10.56
N SER A 39 -28.07 1.74 -9.64
CA SER A 39 -27.64 0.61 -8.82
C SER A 39 -27.78 -0.67 -9.66
N VAL A 40 -26.80 -0.93 -10.51
CA VAL A 40 -26.78 -2.12 -11.35
C VAL A 40 -25.90 -3.16 -10.65
N ALA A 41 -26.49 -4.32 -10.36
CA ALA A 41 -25.75 -5.41 -9.75
C ALA A 41 -24.72 -6.01 -10.72
N PRO A 42 -23.55 -6.50 -10.25
CA PRO A 42 -22.64 -7.25 -11.08
C PRO A 42 -23.34 -8.46 -11.68
N GLY A 43 -23.40 -8.52 -13.02
CA GLY A 43 -24.10 -9.56 -13.76
C GLY A 43 -25.40 -9.11 -14.45
N ASP A 44 -25.85 -7.87 -14.23
CA ASP A 44 -26.96 -7.29 -14.96
C ASP A 44 -26.50 -6.99 -16.40
N PRO A 45 -27.33 -7.29 -17.43
CA PRO A 45 -27.05 -6.98 -18.84
C PRO A 45 -26.70 -5.50 -19.09
N LEU A 46 -27.26 -4.59 -18.29
CA LEU A 46 -26.97 -3.16 -18.36
C LEU A 46 -25.50 -2.82 -17.99
N TYR A 47 -24.82 -3.70 -17.26
CA TYR A 47 -23.41 -3.52 -16.86
C TYR A 47 -22.44 -3.65 -18.05
N THR A 48 -22.85 -4.34 -19.12
CA THR A 48 -22.03 -4.66 -20.29
C THR A 48 -22.35 -3.77 -21.51
N LEU A 49 -23.32 -2.87 -21.41
CA LEU A 49 -23.65 -1.99 -22.54
C LEU A 49 -22.48 -1.00 -22.79
N PRO A 50 -21.93 -0.97 -24.03
CA PRO A 50 -20.92 0.01 -24.39
C PRO A 50 -21.48 1.41 -24.25
N LYS A 51 -20.68 2.35 -23.71
CA LYS A 51 -21.00 3.77 -23.72
C LYS A 51 -21.39 4.20 -25.12
N GLN A 52 -22.67 4.46 -25.36
CA GLN A 52 -23.04 5.27 -26.51
C GLN A 52 -22.67 6.71 -26.15
N GLU A 53 -21.84 7.31 -26.99
CA GLU A 53 -21.46 8.71 -26.90
C GLU A 53 -22.70 9.56 -26.76
N ALA A 54 -22.89 10.16 -25.60
CA ALA A 54 -23.95 11.14 -25.40
C ALA A 54 -23.58 12.34 -26.26
N HIS A 55 -24.33 12.54 -27.34
CA HIS A 55 -24.23 13.76 -28.15
C HIS A 55 -24.82 14.88 -27.32
N LYS A 56 -24.01 15.88 -27.07
CA LYS A 56 -24.38 17.13 -26.38
C LYS A 56 -25.40 17.90 -27.21
N GLU A 57 -26.57 18.11 -26.65
CA GLU A 57 -27.30 19.37 -26.87
C GLU A 57 -28.25 19.57 -25.69
N GLY A 58 -27.93 20.52 -24.89
CA GLY A 58 -28.67 21.37 -23.98
C GLY A 58 -29.94 20.81 -23.33
N GLY A 59 -29.85 20.40 -22.07
CA GLY A 59 -31.04 20.07 -21.27
C GLY A 59 -30.77 18.84 -20.40
N GLU A 60 -31.35 18.78 -19.23
CA GLU A 60 -31.25 17.70 -18.26
C GLU A 60 -31.34 16.31 -18.93
N ASP A 61 -30.20 15.63 -19.15
CA ASP A 61 -30.11 14.47 -20.03
C ASP A 61 -30.53 13.20 -19.30
N GLU A 62 -31.80 12.85 -19.49
CA GLU A 62 -32.30 11.50 -19.28
C GLU A 62 -32.08 10.71 -20.60
N VAL A 63 -31.08 9.83 -20.61
CA VAL A 63 -30.88 8.89 -21.71
C VAL A 63 -31.84 7.72 -21.52
N THR A 64 -32.88 7.68 -22.33
CA THR A 64 -33.86 6.59 -22.35
C THR A 64 -33.46 5.57 -23.40
N LYS A 65 -33.07 4.35 -23.01
CA LYS A 65 -33.05 3.20 -23.89
C LYS A 65 -33.94 2.11 -23.28
N ASP A 66 -34.92 1.68 -23.97
CA ASP A 66 -35.88 0.63 -23.57
C ASP A 66 -36.68 0.91 -22.28
N GLY A 67 -37.03 2.16 -22.01
CA GLY A 67 -37.85 2.53 -20.86
C GLY A 67 -37.15 2.63 -19.53
N VAL A 68 -35.82 2.42 -19.49
CA VAL A 68 -35.00 2.58 -18.29
C VAL A 68 -34.34 3.96 -18.32
N GLN A 69 -34.72 4.83 -17.40
CA GLN A 69 -34.08 6.13 -17.19
C GLN A 69 -32.75 5.91 -16.45
N ILE A 70 -31.65 6.14 -17.12
CA ILE A 70 -30.31 6.14 -16.52
C ILE A 70 -30.04 7.58 -16.07
N LYS A 71 -30.22 7.85 -14.78
CA LYS A 71 -29.92 9.14 -14.20
C LYS A 71 -28.42 9.24 -13.95
N ASP A 72 -27.78 10.28 -14.49
CA ASP A 72 -26.36 10.54 -14.23
C ASP A 72 -26.10 10.69 -12.74
N GLY A 73 -25.10 9.94 -12.25
CA GLY A 73 -24.66 10.02 -10.88
C GLY A 73 -23.75 11.21 -10.65
N GLU A 74 -23.81 11.78 -9.47
CA GLU A 74 -22.94 12.86 -9.02
C GLU A 74 -22.19 12.41 -7.76
N ILE A 75 -20.86 12.46 -7.80
CA ILE A 75 -20.03 12.34 -6.60
C ILE A 75 -19.66 13.71 -6.09
N SER A 76 -19.90 13.96 -4.82
CA SER A 76 -19.50 15.19 -4.15
C SER A 76 -18.46 14.93 -3.10
N PHE A 77 -17.42 15.75 -3.09
CA PHE A 77 -16.32 15.73 -2.12
C PHE A 77 -16.40 16.99 -1.23
N GLY A 78 -15.87 16.89 -0.01
CA GLY A 78 -15.80 18.03 0.90
C GLY A 78 -17.17 18.58 1.26
N PHE A 79 -18.14 17.70 1.63
CA PHE A 79 -19.51 18.09 1.97
C PHE A 79 -20.26 18.86 0.86
N GLY A 80 -19.94 18.56 -0.41
CA GLY A 80 -20.56 19.17 -1.56
C GLY A 80 -19.80 20.36 -2.16
N ALA A 81 -18.58 20.64 -1.70
CA ALA A 81 -17.72 21.72 -2.22
C ALA A 81 -17.27 21.46 -3.67
N VAL A 82 -16.97 20.21 -3.99
CA VAL A 82 -16.56 19.78 -5.33
C VAL A 82 -17.52 18.70 -5.79
N LYS A 83 -18.08 18.86 -6.98
CA LYS A 83 -19.01 17.93 -7.60
C LYS A 83 -18.45 17.46 -8.92
N SER A 84 -18.50 16.14 -9.15
CA SER A 84 -18.07 15.53 -10.40
C SER A 84 -19.14 14.58 -10.91
N PRO A 85 -19.51 14.63 -12.18
CA PRO A 85 -20.45 13.68 -12.77
C PRO A 85 -19.84 12.29 -12.81
N ILE A 86 -20.62 11.27 -12.52
CA ILE A 86 -20.20 9.87 -12.53
C ILE A 86 -20.86 9.16 -13.69
N GLY A 87 -20.07 8.69 -14.65
CA GLY A 87 -20.55 7.78 -15.69
C GLY A 87 -20.52 6.30 -15.27
N LYS A 88 -20.56 5.99 -13.97
CA LYS A 88 -20.43 4.64 -13.41
C LYS A 88 -21.42 4.42 -12.28
N THR A 89 -21.58 3.16 -11.86
CA THR A 89 -22.46 2.83 -10.74
C THR A 89 -21.98 3.45 -9.43
N LYS A 90 -22.86 3.57 -8.47
CA LYS A 90 -22.55 4.09 -7.14
C LYS A 90 -21.49 3.24 -6.43
N GLU A 91 -21.64 1.92 -6.52
CA GLU A 91 -20.72 0.93 -5.94
C GLU A 91 -19.32 1.08 -6.54
N ASP A 92 -19.24 1.27 -7.84
CA ASP A 92 -17.99 1.43 -8.56
C ASP A 92 -17.26 2.72 -8.17
N SER A 93 -18.01 3.80 -7.98
CA SER A 93 -17.42 5.07 -7.55
C SER A 93 -16.86 5.00 -6.15
N VAL A 94 -17.52 4.28 -5.24
CA VAL A 94 -17.01 4.05 -3.89
C VAL A 94 -15.78 3.15 -3.92
N LYS A 95 -15.78 2.07 -4.73
CA LYS A 95 -14.58 1.24 -4.93
C LYS A 95 -13.40 2.04 -5.46
N PHE A 96 -13.64 2.94 -6.42
CA PHE A 96 -12.59 3.83 -6.92
C PHE A 96 -11.94 4.64 -5.80
N VAL A 97 -12.74 5.27 -4.94
CA VAL A 97 -12.22 6.04 -3.80
C VAL A 97 -11.45 5.14 -2.83
N GLN A 98 -11.97 3.95 -2.53
CA GLN A 98 -11.32 2.98 -1.65
C GLN A 98 -9.95 2.55 -2.18
N ILE A 99 -9.86 2.21 -3.46
CA ILE A 99 -8.62 1.82 -4.12
C ILE A 99 -7.62 2.97 -4.10
N TRP A 100 -8.07 4.20 -4.38
CA TRP A 100 -7.19 5.36 -4.39
C TRP A 100 -6.63 5.66 -2.99
N ILE A 101 -7.47 5.62 -1.96
CA ILE A 101 -7.05 5.86 -0.57
C ILE A 101 -6.12 4.77 -0.06
N ALA A 102 -6.44 3.49 -0.29
CA ALA A 102 -5.62 2.40 0.19
C ALA A 102 -4.39 2.15 -0.69
N GLY A 103 -4.55 2.11 -2.02
CA GLY A 103 -3.47 1.75 -2.93
C GLY A 103 -2.49 2.90 -3.22
N VAL A 104 -2.96 4.16 -3.23
CA VAL A 104 -2.07 5.29 -3.50
C VAL A 104 -1.66 5.99 -2.20
N VAL A 105 -2.63 6.43 -1.38
CA VAL A 105 -2.32 7.23 -0.18
C VAL A 105 -1.71 6.36 0.91
N ALA A 106 -2.33 5.24 1.27
CA ALA A 106 -1.85 4.42 2.38
C ALA A 106 -0.65 3.57 2.00
N ASP A 107 -0.65 2.92 0.83
CA ASP A 107 0.44 2.03 0.40
C ASP A 107 1.74 2.80 0.08
N SER A 108 1.66 4.01 -0.46
CA SER A 108 2.85 4.83 -0.71
C SER A 108 3.16 5.73 0.48
N LEU A 109 2.35 6.77 0.73
CA LEU A 109 2.65 7.77 1.75
C LEU A 109 2.54 7.23 3.17
N GLY A 110 1.53 6.39 3.45
CA GLY A 110 1.30 5.83 4.77
C GLY A 110 2.43 4.88 5.19
N VAL A 111 2.85 3.99 4.28
CA VAL A 111 3.97 3.06 4.53
C VAL A 111 5.29 3.81 4.72
N LEU A 112 5.58 4.83 3.89
CA LEU A 112 6.79 5.65 4.04
C LEU A 112 6.81 6.40 5.38
N LEU A 113 5.69 7.01 5.79
CA LEU A 113 5.58 7.66 7.09
C LEU A 113 5.76 6.67 8.24
N ALA A 114 5.19 5.47 8.13
CA ALA A 114 5.38 4.41 9.12
C ALA A 114 6.84 3.96 9.22
N LEU A 115 7.55 3.84 8.10
CA LEU A 115 8.98 3.50 8.06
C LEU A 115 9.84 4.59 8.72
N ILE A 116 9.60 5.87 8.43
CA ILE A 116 10.29 6.99 9.07
C ILE A 116 10.04 6.97 10.57
N TRP A 117 8.79 6.78 10.97
CA TRP A 117 8.40 6.75 12.37
C TRP A 117 9.07 5.60 13.15
N THR A 118 9.10 4.41 12.56
CA THR A 118 9.63 3.21 13.23
C THR A 118 11.15 3.08 13.15
N ALA A 119 11.82 3.86 12.29
CA ALA A 119 13.27 3.79 12.08
C ALA A 119 14.09 4.02 13.37
N GLY A 120 13.57 4.82 14.31
CA GLY A 120 14.24 5.10 15.58
C GLY A 120 14.10 4.01 16.65
N PHE A 121 13.20 3.05 16.50
CA PHE A 121 12.89 2.09 17.57
C PHE A 121 14.01 1.09 17.83
N LEU A 122 14.75 0.71 16.81
CA LEU A 122 15.85 -0.23 16.96
C LEU A 122 17.15 0.45 17.39
N PRO A 123 17.60 1.56 16.80
CA PRO A 123 18.80 2.27 17.27
C PRO A 123 18.73 2.67 18.75
N THR A 124 17.60 3.24 19.19
CA THR A 124 17.38 3.59 20.60
C THR A 124 17.47 2.37 21.54
N PHE A 125 17.09 1.21 21.04
CA PHE A 125 17.20 -0.04 21.78
C PHE A 125 18.65 -0.55 21.87
N LEU A 126 19.49 -0.26 20.88
CA LEU A 126 20.89 -0.66 20.79
C LEU A 126 21.83 0.34 21.49
N GLU A 127 21.31 1.42 22.09
CA GLU A 127 22.12 2.33 22.90
C GLU A 127 22.74 1.61 24.09
N PRO A 128 24.01 1.92 24.48
CA PRO A 128 24.73 1.21 25.54
C PRO A 128 23.99 1.12 26.87
N SER A 129 23.23 2.16 27.24
CA SER A 129 22.42 2.20 28.46
C SER A 129 21.27 1.18 28.47
N SER A 130 20.69 0.91 27.31
CA SER A 130 19.59 -0.05 27.14
C SER A 130 20.11 -1.46 26.87
N ALA A 131 21.20 -1.58 26.11
CA ALA A 131 21.83 -2.83 25.73
C ALA A 131 22.32 -3.63 26.94
N THR A 132 22.97 -2.99 27.92
CA THR A 132 23.49 -3.66 29.14
C THR A 132 22.39 -4.36 29.94
N VAL A 133 21.23 -3.75 30.08
CA VAL A 133 20.08 -4.33 30.83
C VAL A 133 19.46 -5.51 30.08
N LEU A 134 19.46 -5.46 28.76
CA LEU A 134 18.82 -6.45 27.90
C LEU A 134 19.71 -7.65 27.62
N LEU A 135 21.00 -7.43 27.46
CA LEU A 135 21.99 -8.50 27.27
C LEU A 135 22.28 -9.27 28.58
N ALA A 136 21.91 -8.71 29.73
CA ALA A 136 21.92 -9.44 31.01
C ALA A 136 20.83 -10.53 31.12
N LYS A 137 19.81 -10.52 30.22
CA LYS A 137 18.80 -11.59 30.17
C LYS A 137 19.34 -12.77 29.37
N PRO A 138 19.09 -14.03 29.80
CA PRO A 138 19.51 -15.25 29.10
C PRO A 138 18.64 -15.53 27.86
N ALA A 139 18.59 -14.59 26.92
CA ALA A 139 17.86 -14.73 25.67
C ALA A 139 18.82 -14.56 24.49
N PRO A 140 18.71 -15.40 23.45
CA PRO A 140 19.58 -15.26 22.28
C PRO A 140 19.31 -13.93 21.56
N ARG A 141 20.38 -13.26 21.11
CA ARG A 141 20.31 -11.92 20.49
C ARG A 141 19.34 -11.86 19.30
N TRP A 142 19.30 -12.91 18.47
CA TRP A 142 18.35 -12.99 17.34
C TRP A 142 16.88 -12.98 17.79
N ALA A 143 16.56 -13.63 18.92
CA ALA A 143 15.18 -13.65 19.42
C ALA A 143 14.76 -12.28 19.97
N ILE A 144 15.71 -11.52 20.51
CA ILE A 144 15.49 -10.14 20.94
C ILE A 144 15.18 -9.26 19.73
N LEU A 145 15.99 -9.35 18.66
CA LEU A 145 15.78 -8.62 17.41
C LEU A 145 14.42 -8.95 16.78
N LEU A 146 14.13 -10.26 16.65
CA LEU A 146 12.86 -10.72 16.06
C LEU A 146 11.66 -10.29 16.91
N GLY A 147 11.77 -10.38 18.24
CA GLY A 147 10.72 -9.90 19.15
C GLY A 147 10.46 -8.40 19.02
N LYS A 148 11.50 -7.59 18.79
CA LYS A 148 11.36 -6.15 18.56
C LYS A 148 10.74 -5.88 17.19
N TYR A 149 11.24 -6.55 16.15
CA TYR A 149 10.70 -6.47 14.79
C TYR A 149 9.19 -6.81 14.75
N LEU A 150 8.81 -7.96 15.31
CA LEU A 150 7.41 -8.39 15.37
C LEU A 150 6.55 -7.46 16.24
N GLY A 151 7.14 -6.88 17.29
CA GLY A 151 6.45 -5.88 18.11
C GLY A 151 6.08 -4.62 17.32
N VAL A 152 6.97 -4.15 16.46
CA VAL A 152 6.74 -3.00 15.59
C VAL A 152 5.73 -3.35 14.48
N VAL A 153 5.89 -4.50 13.82
CA VAL A 153 4.91 -4.97 12.81
C VAL A 153 3.53 -5.12 13.43
N GLY A 154 3.43 -5.70 14.63
CA GLY A 154 2.16 -5.82 15.36
C GLY A 154 1.50 -4.49 15.65
N PHE A 155 2.30 -3.46 15.95
CA PHE A 155 1.79 -2.11 16.13
C PHE A 155 1.27 -1.50 14.82
N VAL A 156 1.98 -1.71 13.72
CA VAL A 156 1.55 -1.24 12.39
C VAL A 156 0.28 -1.97 11.92
N ILE A 157 0.09 -3.25 12.31
CA ILE A 157 -1.18 -3.96 12.08
C ILE A 157 -2.34 -3.19 12.73
N VAL A 158 -2.19 -2.79 13.99
CA VAL A 158 -3.23 -2.02 14.69
C VAL A 158 -3.52 -0.71 13.96
N GLN A 159 -2.48 0.01 13.53
CA GLN A 159 -2.61 1.27 12.79
C GLN A 159 -3.31 1.05 11.44
N ALA A 160 -2.95 0.00 10.69
CA ALA A 160 -3.58 -0.33 9.41
C ALA A 160 -5.06 -0.71 9.59
N VAL A 161 -5.39 -1.48 10.63
CA VAL A 161 -6.78 -1.82 10.97
C VAL A 161 -7.58 -0.57 11.33
N MET A 162 -7.01 0.36 12.10
CA MET A 162 -7.67 1.62 12.44
C MET A 162 -7.90 2.49 11.19
N PHE A 163 -6.92 2.57 10.29
CA PHE A 163 -7.02 3.34 9.07
C PHE A 163 -8.07 2.76 8.10
N VAL A 164 -7.94 1.48 7.77
CA VAL A 164 -8.86 0.81 6.84
C VAL A 164 -10.26 0.72 7.43
N GLY A 165 -10.39 0.36 8.70
CA GLY A 165 -11.67 0.29 9.40
C GLY A 165 -12.36 1.65 9.51
N GLY A 166 -11.62 2.70 9.86
CA GLY A 166 -12.15 4.07 9.95
C GLY A 166 -12.63 4.59 8.61
N THR A 167 -11.83 4.46 7.56
CA THR A 167 -12.22 4.90 6.20
C THR A 167 -13.35 4.04 5.61
N TRP A 168 -13.37 2.73 5.89
CA TRP A 168 -14.46 1.83 5.50
C TRP A 168 -15.78 2.20 6.15
N LEU A 169 -15.78 2.44 7.47
CA LEU A 169 -16.97 2.88 8.20
C LEU A 169 -17.45 4.24 7.70
N ALA A 170 -16.54 5.19 7.53
CA ALA A 170 -16.89 6.53 7.06
C ALA A 170 -17.55 6.50 5.68
N LEU A 171 -16.97 5.76 4.72
CA LEU A 171 -17.55 5.59 3.38
C LEU A 171 -18.87 4.81 3.44
N GLY A 172 -18.92 3.73 4.23
CA GLY A 172 -20.14 2.93 4.39
C GLY A 172 -21.33 3.74 4.90
N PHE A 173 -21.13 4.57 5.93
CA PHE A 173 -22.18 5.44 6.44
C PHE A 173 -22.53 6.61 5.50
N ALA A 174 -21.53 7.18 4.82
CA ALA A 174 -21.75 8.31 3.92
C ALA A 174 -22.45 7.90 2.61
N THR A 175 -22.17 6.69 2.11
CA THR A 175 -22.63 6.24 0.80
C THR A 175 -23.62 5.08 0.84
N ASN A 176 -23.83 4.41 1.98
CA ASN A 176 -24.56 3.14 2.12
C ASN A 176 -24.01 2.00 1.25
N VAL A 177 -22.72 2.04 0.87
CA VAL A 177 -22.04 0.97 0.13
C VAL A 177 -21.02 0.31 1.02
N TRP A 178 -21.21 -0.98 1.30
CA TRP A 178 -20.37 -1.79 2.19
C TRP A 178 -19.59 -2.81 1.37
N ASN A 179 -18.33 -2.50 1.05
CA ASN A 179 -17.46 -3.40 0.30
C ASN A 179 -16.48 -4.13 1.25
N PRO A 180 -16.69 -5.43 1.54
CA PRO A 180 -15.82 -6.17 2.44
C PRO A 180 -14.43 -6.43 1.85
N SER A 181 -14.27 -6.44 0.53
CA SER A 181 -12.96 -6.63 -0.12
C SER A 181 -11.96 -5.53 0.25
N TYR A 182 -12.43 -4.37 0.71
CA TYR A 182 -11.56 -3.28 1.16
C TYR A 182 -10.63 -3.69 2.33
N TRP A 183 -11.05 -4.66 3.14
CA TRP A 183 -10.21 -5.19 4.23
C TRP A 183 -8.95 -5.90 3.75
N LEU A 184 -8.87 -6.29 2.47
CA LEU A 184 -7.63 -6.80 1.87
C LEU A 184 -6.49 -5.75 1.85
N ALA A 185 -6.80 -4.48 2.02
CA ALA A 185 -5.80 -3.43 2.21
C ALA A 185 -4.94 -3.64 3.48
N VAL A 186 -5.51 -4.20 4.55
CA VAL A 186 -4.76 -4.42 5.80
C VAL A 186 -3.57 -5.36 5.59
N PRO A 187 -3.73 -6.61 5.14
CA PRO A 187 -2.59 -7.50 4.93
C PRO A 187 -1.61 -6.95 3.89
N LEU A 188 -2.07 -6.27 2.84
CA LEU A 188 -1.20 -5.65 1.85
C LEU A 188 -0.27 -4.60 2.48
N LEU A 189 -0.83 -3.63 3.20
CA LEU A 189 -0.07 -2.56 3.86
C LEU A 189 0.93 -3.13 4.87
N VAL A 190 0.52 -4.16 5.63
CA VAL A 190 1.38 -4.80 6.62
C VAL A 190 2.52 -5.56 5.96
N VAL A 191 2.26 -6.32 4.90
CA VAL A 191 3.30 -7.07 4.17
C VAL A 191 4.29 -6.10 3.52
N ASN A 192 3.79 -5.07 2.84
CA ASN A 192 4.64 -4.06 2.22
C ASN A 192 5.52 -3.34 3.27
N PHE A 193 4.92 -2.90 4.37
CA PHE A 193 5.66 -2.32 5.49
C PHE A 193 6.71 -3.30 6.04
N ALA A 194 6.35 -4.56 6.33
CA ALA A 194 7.25 -5.55 6.92
C ALA A 194 8.48 -5.80 6.04
N ILE A 195 8.31 -5.90 4.72
CA ILE A 195 9.41 -6.08 3.78
C ILE A 195 10.42 -4.92 3.89
N PHE A 196 9.96 -3.67 3.81
CA PHE A 196 10.87 -2.52 3.88
C PHE A 196 11.39 -2.24 5.30
N TYR A 197 10.63 -2.59 6.32
CA TYR A 197 11.09 -2.50 7.70
C TYR A 197 12.21 -3.51 8.01
N SER A 198 12.32 -4.65 7.29
CA SER A 198 13.47 -5.54 7.39
C SER A 198 14.77 -4.83 6.97
N VAL A 199 14.73 -4.02 5.92
CA VAL A 199 15.86 -3.19 5.46
C VAL A 199 16.21 -2.11 6.50
N SER A 200 15.19 -1.42 7.03
CA SER A 200 15.38 -0.45 8.12
C SER A 200 16.06 -1.09 9.32
N THR A 201 15.63 -2.29 9.69
CA THR A 201 16.20 -3.09 10.77
C THR A 201 17.68 -3.43 10.50
N PHE A 202 18.00 -3.88 9.29
CA PHE A 202 19.37 -4.21 8.91
C PHE A 202 20.29 -2.97 8.97
N ILE A 203 19.88 -1.86 8.35
CA ILE A 203 20.64 -0.61 8.38
C ILE A 203 20.81 -0.11 9.81
N ALA A 204 19.77 -0.20 10.65
CA ALA A 204 19.81 0.21 12.04
C ALA A 204 20.81 -0.60 12.88
N VAL A 205 20.91 -1.90 12.64
CA VAL A 205 21.89 -2.78 13.31
C VAL A 205 23.31 -2.41 12.89
N CYS A 206 23.56 -2.25 11.57
CA CYS A 206 24.89 -1.94 11.05
C CYS A 206 25.37 -0.54 11.44
N THR A 207 24.48 0.46 11.41
CA THR A 207 24.90 1.88 11.59
C THR A 207 24.62 2.45 12.98
N ARG A 208 23.71 1.84 13.73
CA ARG A 208 23.18 2.34 15.04
C ARG A 208 22.62 3.76 14.95
N SER A 209 22.25 4.21 13.77
CA SER A 209 21.80 5.56 13.49
C SER A 209 20.35 5.55 12.99
N THR A 210 19.48 6.28 13.70
CA THR A 210 18.08 6.50 13.28
C THR A 210 18.01 7.18 11.93
N VAL A 211 18.89 8.16 11.69
CA VAL A 211 18.91 8.93 10.43
C VAL A 211 19.31 8.03 9.28
N ALA A 212 20.35 7.22 9.45
CA ALA A 212 20.79 6.27 8.42
C ALA A 212 19.71 5.22 8.11
N ALA A 213 19.05 4.68 9.16
CA ALA A 213 17.95 3.73 8.98
C ALA A 213 16.78 4.35 8.22
N ALA A 214 16.35 5.57 8.58
CA ALA A 214 15.24 6.25 7.90
C ALA A 214 15.56 6.56 6.44
N PHE A 215 16.62 7.34 6.19
CA PHE A 215 16.97 7.77 4.82
C PHE A 215 17.43 6.61 3.95
N GLY A 216 18.20 5.66 4.50
CA GLY A 216 18.64 4.48 3.77
C GLY A 216 17.47 3.61 3.32
N THR A 217 16.47 3.43 4.17
CA THR A 217 15.26 2.68 3.82
C THR A 217 14.41 3.40 2.77
N LEU A 218 14.27 4.73 2.87
CA LEU A 218 13.56 5.52 1.87
C LEU A 218 14.24 5.46 0.51
N LEU A 219 15.56 5.62 0.48
CA LEU A 219 16.34 5.52 -0.75
C LEU A 219 16.23 4.12 -1.36
N PHE A 220 16.29 3.09 -0.52
CA PHE A 220 16.12 1.71 -0.96
C PHE A 220 14.71 1.45 -1.51
N TRP A 221 13.67 2.01 -0.90
CA TRP A 221 12.30 1.92 -1.39
C TRP A 221 12.16 2.55 -2.78
N VAL A 222 12.71 3.75 -2.98
CA VAL A 222 12.71 4.42 -4.30
C VAL A 222 13.46 3.57 -5.34
N LEU A 223 14.60 3.00 -4.97
CA LEU A 223 15.39 2.13 -5.86
C LEU A 223 14.61 0.87 -6.24
N ALA A 224 14.00 0.22 -5.26
CA ALA A 224 13.18 -0.98 -5.49
C ALA A 224 11.97 -0.68 -6.38
N TRP A 225 11.29 0.45 -6.14
CA TRP A 225 10.17 0.90 -6.96
C TRP A 225 10.62 1.20 -8.39
N ALA A 226 11.71 1.96 -8.56
CA ALA A 226 12.24 2.31 -9.87
C ALA A 226 12.68 1.07 -10.67
N MET A 227 13.36 0.11 -10.03
CA MET A 227 13.77 -1.13 -10.67
C MET A 227 12.56 -1.97 -11.11
N ASN A 228 11.57 -2.11 -10.25
CA ASN A 228 10.35 -2.86 -10.53
C ASN A 228 9.55 -2.22 -11.68
N TYR A 229 9.36 -0.89 -11.63
CA TYR A 229 8.70 -0.15 -12.71
C TYR A 229 9.46 -0.27 -14.04
N THR A 230 10.78 -0.05 -14.03
CA THR A 230 11.62 -0.12 -15.24
C THR A 230 11.58 -1.50 -15.87
N HIS A 231 11.63 -2.58 -15.07
CA HIS A 231 11.50 -3.94 -15.58
C HIS A 231 10.18 -4.13 -16.35
N HIS A 232 9.05 -3.73 -15.75
CA HIS A 232 7.75 -3.85 -16.40
C HIS A 232 7.60 -2.95 -17.62
N HIS A 233 8.12 -1.73 -17.56
CA HIS A 233 8.08 -0.80 -18.69
C HIS A 233 8.84 -1.35 -19.91
N LEU A 234 10.05 -1.88 -19.70
CA LEU A 234 10.84 -2.46 -20.79
C LEU A 234 10.28 -3.80 -21.29
N ALA A 235 9.65 -4.59 -20.44
CA ALA A 235 8.95 -5.80 -20.86
C ALA A 235 7.68 -5.50 -21.68
N ALA A 236 6.96 -4.43 -21.34
CA ALA A 236 5.79 -3.98 -22.09
C ALA A 236 6.18 -3.30 -23.41
N PHE A 237 7.20 -2.44 -23.37
CA PHE A 237 7.69 -1.63 -24.50
C PHE A 237 9.17 -1.89 -24.74
N PRO A 238 9.53 -2.97 -25.47
CA PRO A 238 10.91 -3.33 -25.72
C PRO A 238 11.67 -2.23 -26.48
N VAL A 239 12.75 -1.72 -25.90
CA VAL A 239 13.63 -0.73 -26.53
C VAL A 239 14.67 -1.46 -27.38
N GLN A 240 14.71 -1.20 -28.69
CA GLN A 240 15.72 -1.74 -29.59
C GLN A 240 17.10 -1.16 -29.24
N GLY A 241 18.09 -2.03 -29.02
CA GLY A 241 19.48 -1.63 -28.76
C GLY A 241 19.91 -1.72 -27.28
N LEU A 242 19.07 -2.16 -26.36
CA LEU A 242 19.54 -2.54 -25.03
C LEU A 242 20.49 -3.73 -25.14
N GLY A 243 21.75 -3.53 -24.71
CA GLY A 243 22.75 -4.59 -24.70
C GLY A 243 22.34 -5.74 -23.78
N GLY A 244 22.74 -6.97 -24.11
CA GLY A 244 22.38 -8.17 -23.32
C GLY A 244 22.75 -8.06 -21.83
N MET A 245 23.83 -7.35 -21.51
CA MET A 245 24.23 -7.09 -20.11
C MET A 245 23.20 -6.25 -19.34
N SER A 246 22.64 -5.22 -19.97
CA SER A 246 21.62 -4.36 -19.34
C SER A 246 20.34 -5.13 -19.05
N HIS A 247 19.93 -6.00 -19.98
CA HIS A 247 18.76 -6.87 -19.78
C HIS A 247 18.99 -7.85 -18.63
N TYR A 248 20.17 -8.48 -18.59
CA TYR A 248 20.52 -9.40 -17.51
C TYR A 248 20.54 -8.72 -16.13
N LEU A 249 21.11 -7.53 -16.03
CA LEU A 249 21.14 -6.76 -14.78
C LEU A 249 19.72 -6.35 -14.32
N LEU A 250 18.84 -6.00 -15.24
CA LEU A 250 17.45 -5.69 -14.93
C LEU A 250 16.70 -6.92 -14.42
N GLU A 251 16.88 -8.06 -15.05
CA GLU A 251 16.24 -9.31 -14.65
C GLU A 251 16.72 -9.76 -13.27
N VAL A 252 18.03 -9.77 -13.04
CA VAL A 252 18.61 -10.10 -11.73
C VAL A 252 18.15 -9.09 -10.65
N GLY A 253 18.19 -7.80 -10.96
CA GLY A 253 17.74 -6.75 -10.04
C GLY A 253 16.26 -6.87 -9.68
N TYR A 254 15.42 -7.17 -10.67
CA TYR A 254 13.99 -7.40 -10.46
C TYR A 254 13.72 -8.58 -9.53
N TRP A 255 14.39 -9.74 -9.75
CA TRP A 255 14.15 -10.91 -8.91
C TRP A 255 14.79 -10.81 -7.53
N PHE A 256 15.86 -10.04 -7.38
CA PHE A 256 16.55 -9.85 -6.11
C PHE A 256 15.87 -8.82 -5.21
N LEU A 257 15.35 -7.71 -5.78
CA LEU A 257 14.76 -6.62 -5.01
C LEU A 257 13.27 -6.88 -4.68
N PRO A 258 12.73 -6.31 -3.59
CA PRO A 258 11.30 -6.33 -3.32
C PRO A 258 10.53 -5.54 -4.39
N LYS A 259 9.27 -5.93 -4.58
CA LYS A 259 8.43 -5.50 -5.69
C LYS A 259 7.22 -4.70 -5.24
N PRO A 260 7.37 -3.44 -4.79
CA PRO A 260 6.26 -2.62 -4.29
C PRO A 260 5.22 -2.33 -5.38
N PHE A 261 5.63 -2.17 -6.64
CA PHE A 261 4.72 -1.91 -7.75
C PHE A 261 3.84 -3.14 -8.06
N ASP A 262 4.38 -4.36 -7.99
CA ASP A 262 3.62 -5.59 -8.17
C ASP A 262 2.61 -5.78 -7.04
N MET A 263 2.98 -5.46 -5.79
CA MET A 263 2.09 -5.52 -4.65
C MET A 263 0.88 -4.60 -4.82
N SER A 264 1.09 -3.37 -5.28
CA SER A 264 0.01 -2.44 -5.63
C SER A 264 -0.87 -3.00 -6.75
N GLY A 265 -0.28 -3.62 -7.77
CA GLY A 265 -1.00 -4.27 -8.87
C GLY A 265 -1.89 -5.44 -8.41
N ILE A 266 -1.38 -6.29 -7.51
CA ILE A 266 -2.13 -7.38 -6.90
C ILE A 266 -3.33 -6.85 -6.10
N PHE A 267 -3.13 -5.78 -5.34
CA PHE A 267 -4.19 -5.15 -4.58
C PHE A 267 -5.30 -4.58 -5.49
N PHE A 268 -4.91 -3.90 -6.56
CA PHE A 268 -5.85 -3.40 -7.57
C PHE A 268 -6.74 -4.51 -8.12
N GLU A 269 -6.14 -5.65 -8.44
CA GLU A 269 -6.85 -6.81 -8.96
C GLU A 269 -7.80 -7.42 -7.92
N ALA A 270 -7.32 -7.62 -6.70
CA ALA A 270 -8.09 -8.18 -5.59
C ALA A 270 -9.31 -7.30 -5.22
N MET A 271 -9.20 -5.99 -5.41
CA MET A 271 -10.30 -5.03 -5.21
C MET A 271 -11.27 -4.95 -6.39
N GLY A 272 -11.00 -5.66 -7.49
CA GLY A 272 -11.80 -5.56 -8.71
C GLY A 272 -11.66 -4.20 -9.40
N GLY A 273 -10.46 -3.61 -9.32
CA GLY A 273 -10.14 -2.31 -9.91
C GLY A 273 -10.03 -2.29 -11.43
N GLN A 274 -10.11 -3.45 -12.08
CA GLN A 274 -10.05 -3.63 -13.53
C GLN A 274 -11.22 -2.90 -14.20
N GLY A 275 -11.06 -1.70 -14.62
CA GLY A 275 -12.11 -0.90 -15.26
C GLY A 275 -12.29 0.49 -14.68
N PHE A 276 -11.64 0.80 -13.54
CA PHE A 276 -11.71 2.12 -12.90
C PHE A 276 -10.48 2.97 -13.15
N PHE A 277 -9.33 2.34 -13.07
CA PHE A 277 -8.08 2.92 -13.52
C PHE A 277 -7.73 2.22 -14.84
N SER A 278 -7.18 2.94 -15.81
CA SER A 278 -6.23 2.27 -16.68
C SER A 278 -5.19 1.69 -15.74
N GLU A 279 -5.20 0.36 -15.53
CA GLU A 279 -4.01 -0.32 -14.99
C GLU A 279 -2.82 0.33 -15.65
N ALA A 280 -1.75 0.60 -14.89
CA ALA A 280 -0.54 1.08 -15.51
C ALA A 280 -0.35 0.28 -16.79
N GLY A 281 -0.33 0.95 -17.94
CA GLY A 281 -0.48 0.28 -19.25
C GLY A 281 0.47 -0.89 -19.40
N GLU A 282 1.61 -0.85 -18.69
CA GLU A 282 2.60 -1.89 -18.56
C GLU A 282 2.03 -3.18 -17.96
N LEU A 283 1.36 -3.09 -16.82
CA LEU A 283 0.78 -4.25 -16.12
C LEU A 283 -0.33 -4.92 -16.93
N SER A 284 -1.18 -4.14 -17.59
CA SER A 284 -2.24 -4.69 -18.44
C SER A 284 -1.68 -5.47 -19.64
N ILE A 285 -0.61 -4.96 -20.27
CA ILE A 285 0.10 -5.62 -21.37
C ILE A 285 0.76 -6.91 -20.89
N LEU A 286 1.44 -6.90 -19.75
CA LEU A 286 2.11 -8.08 -19.20
C LEU A 286 1.11 -9.17 -18.79
N LYS A 287 -0.02 -8.78 -18.21
CA LYS A 287 -1.11 -9.71 -17.88
C LYS A 287 -1.71 -10.35 -19.13
N SER A 288 -1.98 -9.56 -20.18
CA SER A 288 -2.50 -10.09 -21.44
C SER A 288 -1.53 -11.06 -22.13
N ARG A 289 -0.22 -10.93 -21.87
CA ARG A 289 0.84 -11.83 -22.36
C ARG A 289 1.11 -13.01 -21.42
N GLY A 290 0.46 -13.09 -20.24
CA GLY A 290 0.71 -14.13 -19.24
C GLY A 290 2.11 -14.05 -18.60
N GLN A 291 2.74 -12.89 -18.61
CA GLN A 291 4.08 -12.64 -18.06
C GLN A 291 4.09 -12.08 -16.64
N PHE A 292 2.92 -11.79 -16.09
CA PHE A 292 2.79 -11.33 -14.70
C PHE A 292 2.53 -12.51 -13.75
N HIS A 293 3.44 -12.73 -12.81
CA HIS A 293 3.39 -13.82 -11.84
C HIS A 293 3.28 -13.28 -10.40
N PRO A 294 2.06 -12.95 -9.92
CA PRO A 294 1.85 -12.32 -8.63
C PRO A 294 2.38 -13.14 -7.45
N GLU A 295 2.21 -14.47 -7.48
CA GLU A 295 2.69 -15.38 -6.43
C GLU A 295 4.22 -15.37 -6.31
N ALA A 296 4.92 -15.37 -7.45
CA ALA A 296 6.37 -15.31 -7.48
C ALA A 296 6.90 -13.96 -6.99
N SER A 297 6.21 -12.86 -7.29
CA SER A 297 6.56 -11.52 -6.81
C SER A 297 6.43 -11.41 -5.29
N VAL A 298 5.34 -11.95 -4.72
CA VAL A 298 5.16 -12.02 -3.26
C VAL A 298 6.22 -12.90 -2.61
N ALA A 299 6.45 -14.10 -3.15
CA ALA A 299 7.43 -15.04 -2.61
C ALA A 299 8.86 -14.48 -2.64
N ALA A 300 9.28 -13.85 -3.75
CA ALA A 300 10.60 -13.23 -3.86
C ALA A 300 10.77 -12.07 -2.87
N SER A 301 9.76 -11.22 -2.72
CA SER A 301 9.79 -10.10 -1.76
C SER A 301 9.82 -10.59 -0.30
N ALA A 302 9.07 -11.63 0.03
CA ALA A 302 9.12 -12.27 1.35
C ALA A 302 10.47 -12.95 1.60
N GLY A 303 11.02 -13.66 0.63
CA GLY A 303 12.35 -14.27 0.68
C GLY A 303 13.45 -13.22 0.93
N PHE A 304 13.38 -12.09 0.23
CA PHE A 304 14.27 -10.96 0.47
C PHE A 304 14.21 -10.46 1.93
N ALA A 305 12.99 -10.28 2.48
CA ALA A 305 12.83 -9.84 3.86
C ALA A 305 13.43 -10.83 4.88
N VAL A 306 13.24 -12.14 4.65
CA VAL A 306 13.82 -13.19 5.50
C VAL A 306 15.35 -13.16 5.46
N VAL A 307 15.95 -13.06 4.26
CA VAL A 307 17.41 -12.98 4.10
C VAL A 307 17.97 -11.72 4.77
N THR A 308 17.30 -10.58 4.60
CA THR A 308 17.71 -9.31 5.21
C THR A 308 17.64 -9.37 6.73
N LEU A 309 16.58 -9.95 7.31
CA LEU A 309 16.47 -10.15 8.76
C LEU A 309 17.51 -11.15 9.30
N ALA A 310 17.77 -12.22 8.56
CA ALA A 310 18.81 -13.17 8.93
C ALA A 310 20.20 -12.49 8.94
N SER A 311 20.49 -11.65 7.94
CA SER A 311 21.71 -10.85 7.88
C SER A 311 21.81 -9.86 9.05
N ALA A 312 20.71 -9.20 9.41
CA ALA A 312 20.66 -8.31 10.59
C ALA A 312 20.90 -9.08 11.90
N ALA A 313 20.33 -10.28 12.02
CA ALA A 313 20.53 -11.12 13.19
C ALA A 313 21.96 -11.64 13.31
N TYR A 314 22.58 -11.99 12.18
CA TYR A 314 23.99 -12.39 12.12
C TYR A 314 24.91 -11.24 12.54
N GLU A 315 24.72 -10.05 11.98
CA GLU A 315 25.49 -8.85 12.34
C GLU A 315 25.36 -8.52 13.83
N LEU A 316 24.13 -8.58 14.37
CA LEU A 316 23.88 -8.37 15.80
C LEU A 316 24.57 -9.43 16.68
N HIS A 317 24.77 -10.64 16.18
CA HIS A 317 25.44 -11.71 16.92
C HIS A 317 26.97 -11.53 16.93
N THR A 318 27.54 -11.12 15.81
CA THR A 318 28.99 -11.01 15.61
C THR A 318 29.58 -9.71 16.16
N THR A 319 28.77 -8.67 16.28
CA THR A 319 29.21 -7.37 16.80
C THR A 319 29.26 -7.37 18.33
N ASP A 320 30.37 -6.96 18.91
CA ASP A 320 30.53 -6.76 20.36
C ASP A 320 29.88 -5.44 20.79
N TYR A 321 29.11 -5.53 21.89
CA TYR A 321 28.35 -4.41 22.48
C TYR A 321 28.85 -4.08 23.87
#